data_f2e7d64a060dfb5f2498df70e171659d
#
_entry.id   f2e7d64a060dfb5f2498df70e171659d
#
_cell.length_a   1.000
_cell.length_b   1.000
_cell.length_c   1.000
_cell.angle_alpha   90.00
_cell.angle_beta   90.00
_cell.angle_gamma   90.00
#
_symmetry.space_group_name_H-M   'P 1'
#
loop_
_entity.id
_entity.type
_entity.pdbx_description
1 polymer ?
#
loop_
_entity_poly.entity_id
_entity_poly.type
_entity_poly.pdbx_seq_one_letter_code
_entity_poly.pdbx_strand_id
1 'polypeptide(L)'
;KNIIWAVAHGHEVAVSIDKMLNGEALKDRPLPAVVVISQKMGIHEWSYDNDISAALRNKVPWQDQKLTLKDIKVEVELGFDAQTGFAEAQRCLNCDVQTVFAPRLCIECDACVDICPMDCITFTPNAEEDVLRKQLTAPSLHPDQDLYVSDSLRMTGRIMAKDEDVCLHCGLCAERCPTGAWDMQKYLVEMTNAGPGCRKPQRKAA
;
A
#
# COMPACT_ATOMS: atom_id res chain seq x y z
N LYS A 1 3.78 8.24 20.94
CA LYS A 1 5.09 8.81 20.56
C LYS A 1 5.95 7.66 20.05
N ASN A 2 6.43 7.74 18.82
CA ASN A 2 7.22 6.70 18.19
C ASN A 2 8.61 7.23 17.77
N ILE A 3 9.48 6.33 17.35
CA ILE A 3 10.86 6.64 16.95
C ILE A 3 10.90 7.69 15.83
N ILE A 4 9.99 7.64 14.87
CA ILE A 4 9.93 8.57 13.73
C ILE A 4 9.78 10.01 14.22
N TRP A 5 8.89 10.25 15.18
CA TRP A 5 8.71 11.57 15.77
C TRP A 5 9.94 12.03 16.57
N ALA A 6 10.62 11.12 17.25
CA ALA A 6 11.84 11.45 17.98
C ALA A 6 12.95 11.91 17.01
N VAL A 7 13.13 11.21 15.89
CA VAL A 7 14.08 11.58 14.83
C VAL A 7 13.71 12.91 14.20
N ALA A 8 12.44 13.11 13.82
CA ALA A 8 11.97 14.37 13.24
C ALA A 8 12.24 15.56 14.18
N HIS A 9 11.91 15.43 15.48
CA HIS A 9 12.19 16.47 16.46
C HIS A 9 13.70 16.72 16.64
N GLY A 10 14.53 15.67 16.56
CA GLY A 10 15.98 15.81 16.60
C GLY A 10 16.50 16.69 15.45
N HIS A 11 16.02 16.47 14.23
CA HIS A 11 16.35 17.33 13.08
C HIS A 11 15.88 18.77 13.26
N GLU A 12 14.67 18.99 13.75
CA GLU A 12 14.14 20.33 14.00
C GLU A 12 14.96 21.09 15.08
N VAL A 13 15.39 20.38 16.11
CA VAL A 13 16.24 20.94 17.16
C VAL A 13 17.63 21.29 16.61
N ALA A 14 18.23 20.43 15.81
CA ALA A 14 19.53 20.69 15.18
C ALA A 14 19.49 21.95 14.31
N VAL A 15 18.48 22.11 13.46
CA VAL A 15 18.29 23.33 12.66
C VAL A 15 18.11 24.56 13.55
N SER A 16 17.37 24.43 14.66
CA SER A 16 17.17 25.56 15.58
C SER A 16 18.46 26.00 16.26
N ILE A 17 19.29 25.03 16.68
CA ILE A 17 20.59 25.31 17.31
C ILE A 17 21.55 25.98 16.31
N ASP A 18 21.63 25.43 15.10
CA ASP A 18 22.48 25.98 14.05
C ASP A 18 22.15 27.46 13.76
N LYS A 19 20.86 27.75 13.54
CA LYS A 19 20.38 29.11 13.31
C LYS A 19 20.67 30.05 14.51
N MET A 20 20.47 29.56 15.72
CA MET A 20 20.74 30.35 16.92
C MET A 20 22.23 30.71 17.03
N LEU A 21 23.13 29.76 16.72
CA LEU A 21 24.58 29.98 16.76
C LEU A 21 25.04 30.94 15.67
N ASN A 22 24.37 30.94 14.52
CA ASN A 22 24.68 31.84 13.41
C ASN A 22 23.96 33.20 13.49
N GLY A 23 23.16 33.43 14.54
CA GLY A 23 22.40 34.68 14.69
C GLY A 23 21.24 34.84 13.69
N GLU A 24 20.77 33.77 13.10
CA GLU A 24 19.70 33.77 12.13
C GLU A 24 18.31 33.66 12.80
N ALA A 25 17.28 34.07 12.08
CA ALA A 25 15.91 34.00 12.58
C ALA A 25 15.43 32.53 12.68
N LEU A 26 15.06 32.10 13.88
CA LEU A 26 14.60 30.70 14.13
C LEU A 26 13.32 30.32 13.36
N LYS A 27 12.55 31.32 12.92
CA LYS A 27 11.31 31.10 12.15
C LYS A 27 11.55 30.73 10.70
N ASP A 28 12.69 31.13 10.16
CA ASP A 28 13.04 30.84 8.77
C ASP A 28 13.51 29.39 8.69
N ARG A 29 12.65 28.53 8.19
CA ARG A 29 12.98 27.11 8.00
C ARG A 29 13.45 26.84 6.58
N PRO A 30 14.46 26.00 6.40
CA PRO A 30 14.83 25.56 5.07
C PRO A 30 13.66 24.81 4.43
N LEU A 31 13.48 25.00 3.12
CA LEU A 31 12.53 24.19 2.38
C LEU A 31 12.94 22.72 2.46
N PRO A 32 11.98 21.78 2.48
CA PRO A 32 12.30 20.36 2.40
C PRO A 32 13.24 20.07 1.23
N ALA A 33 14.32 19.35 1.47
CA ALA A 33 15.30 19.04 0.44
C ALA A 33 14.75 18.20 -0.72
N VAL A 34 13.66 17.47 -0.43
CA VAL A 34 12.95 16.65 -1.42
C VAL A 34 11.45 16.92 -1.26
N VAL A 35 10.85 17.46 -2.31
CA VAL A 35 9.39 17.53 -2.44
C VAL A 35 8.98 16.43 -3.42
N VAL A 36 8.43 15.36 -2.92
CA VAL A 36 7.85 14.32 -3.76
C VAL A 36 6.41 14.73 -4.07
N ILE A 37 6.20 15.23 -5.28
CA ILE A 37 4.87 15.53 -5.79
C ILE A 37 4.47 14.39 -6.72
N SER A 38 3.53 13.56 -6.28
CA SER A 38 2.90 12.58 -7.14
C SER A 38 1.88 13.28 -8.03
N GLN A 39 2.12 13.28 -9.33
CA GLN A 39 1.19 13.86 -10.29
C GLN A 39 -0.04 12.97 -10.50
N LYS A 40 0.09 11.67 -10.33
CA LYS A 40 -1.01 10.71 -10.50
C LYS A 40 -1.82 10.46 -9.24
N MET A 41 -1.21 10.49 -8.07
CA MET A 41 -1.91 10.27 -6.80
C MET A 41 -2.94 11.35 -6.46
N GLY A 42 -2.92 12.51 -7.15
CA GLY A 42 -3.96 13.53 -7.06
C GLY A 42 -5.03 13.46 -8.14
N ILE A 43 -4.90 12.55 -9.12
CA ILE A 43 -5.79 12.43 -10.28
C ILE A 43 -6.70 11.19 -10.17
N HIS A 44 -6.42 10.29 -9.24
CA HIS A 44 -7.25 9.10 -9.06
C HIS A 44 -8.61 9.51 -8.52
N GLU A 45 -9.62 9.33 -9.36
CA GLU A 45 -11.02 9.51 -9.01
C GLU A 45 -11.54 8.28 -8.23
N TRP A 46 -10.87 7.91 -7.13
CA TRP A 46 -11.56 7.02 -6.21
C TRP A 46 -12.50 7.85 -5.36
N SER A 47 -13.72 7.49 -5.41
CA SER A 47 -14.73 8.06 -4.55
C SER A 47 -14.57 7.46 -3.14
N TYR A 48 -14.35 8.32 -2.17
CA TYR A 48 -14.54 7.97 -0.76
C TYR A 48 -16.01 8.12 -0.35
N ASP A 49 -16.93 7.79 -1.26
CA ASP A 49 -18.37 7.79 -1.03
C ASP A 49 -18.78 6.72 -0.02
N ASN A 50 -18.31 6.89 1.20
CA ASN A 50 -18.73 6.10 2.34
C ASN A 50 -19.43 7.00 3.32
N ASP A 51 -20.47 6.47 3.92
CA ASP A 51 -20.99 7.01 5.17
C ASP A 51 -19.95 6.76 6.27
N ILE A 52 -19.02 7.69 6.43
CA ILE A 52 -18.06 7.66 7.53
C ILE A 52 -18.59 8.43 8.72
N SER A 53 -18.41 7.89 9.91
CA SER A 53 -18.71 8.60 11.13
C SER A 53 -17.64 9.68 11.39
N ALA A 54 -18.07 10.94 11.48
CA ALA A 54 -17.21 12.05 11.87
C ALA A 54 -17.00 12.14 13.41
N ALA A 55 -17.43 11.13 14.16
CA ALA A 55 -17.26 11.07 15.61
C ALA A 55 -15.78 11.13 16.01
N LEU A 56 -15.52 11.67 17.18
CA LEU A 56 -14.17 11.67 17.74
C LEU A 56 -13.72 10.24 18.04
N ARG A 57 -12.40 10.03 17.93
CA ARG A 57 -11.78 8.73 18.21
C ARG A 57 -12.11 8.27 19.64
N ASN A 58 -12.58 7.03 19.76
CA ASN A 58 -12.73 6.38 21.06
C ASN A 58 -11.36 6.07 21.66
N LYS A 59 -11.21 6.30 22.95
CA LYS A 59 -9.98 5.92 23.65
C LYS A 59 -10.06 4.46 24.08
N VAL A 60 -8.96 3.74 23.88
CA VAL A 60 -8.84 2.37 24.39
C VAL A 60 -8.97 2.39 25.91
N PRO A 61 -9.82 1.56 26.51
CA PRO A 61 -9.92 1.46 27.96
C PRO A 61 -8.62 0.94 28.56
N TRP A 62 -8.26 1.45 29.72
CA TRP A 62 -7.05 1.08 30.43
C TRP A 62 -7.40 0.33 31.72
N GLN A 63 -6.57 -0.63 32.06
CA GLN A 63 -6.67 -1.32 33.32
C GLN A 63 -6.32 -0.41 34.50
N ASP A 64 -6.86 -0.69 35.68
CA ASP A 64 -6.53 0.06 36.89
C ASP A 64 -5.01 0.02 37.13
N GLN A 65 -4.43 1.19 37.31
CA GLN A 65 -2.99 1.36 37.53
C GLN A 65 -2.48 0.56 38.74
N LYS A 66 -3.30 0.42 39.77
CA LYS A 66 -2.94 -0.37 40.96
C LYS A 66 -2.76 -1.88 40.66
N LEU A 67 -3.47 -2.37 39.65
CA LEU A 67 -3.35 -3.76 39.20
C LEU A 67 -2.14 -3.91 38.27
N THR A 68 -1.96 -2.99 37.33
CA THR A 68 -0.86 -3.07 36.36
C THR A 68 0.51 -2.89 37.01
N LEU A 69 0.62 -2.15 38.10
CA LEU A 69 1.86 -1.99 38.84
C LEU A 69 2.23 -3.19 39.73
N LYS A 70 1.30 -4.12 39.97
CA LYS A 70 1.55 -5.31 40.79
C LYS A 70 2.14 -6.49 40.04
N ASP A 71 1.75 -6.62 38.74
CA ASP A 71 2.15 -7.76 37.95
C ASP A 71 2.37 -7.35 36.51
N ILE A 72 3.57 -7.60 35.98
CA ILE A 72 3.97 -7.32 34.60
C ILE A 72 3.14 -8.09 33.56
N LYS A 73 2.47 -9.15 33.94
CA LYS A 73 1.63 -9.96 33.07
C LYS A 73 0.20 -9.40 32.90
N VAL A 74 -0.16 -8.40 33.70
CA VAL A 74 -1.48 -7.78 33.59
C VAL A 74 -1.54 -6.92 32.32
N GLU A 75 -2.54 -7.17 31.50
CA GLU A 75 -2.82 -6.37 30.29
C GLU A 75 -3.14 -4.94 30.70
N VAL A 76 -2.42 -3.97 30.13
CA VAL A 76 -2.52 -2.55 30.48
C VAL A 76 -3.60 -1.86 29.64
N GLU A 77 -3.57 -2.08 28.32
CA GLU A 77 -4.58 -1.58 27.39
C GLU A 77 -5.60 -2.68 27.15
N LEU A 78 -6.82 -2.44 27.59
CA LEU A 78 -7.93 -3.36 27.35
C LEU A 78 -8.50 -3.12 25.94
N GLY A 79 -8.94 -4.16 25.27
CA GLY A 79 -9.61 -4.01 23.99
C GLY A 79 -10.93 -3.25 24.10
N PHE A 80 -11.47 -2.82 22.96
CA PHE A 80 -12.83 -2.28 22.90
C PHE A 80 -13.86 -3.40 23.12
N ASP A 81 -14.95 -3.07 23.79
CA ASP A 81 -16.15 -3.90 23.72
C ASP A 81 -16.74 -3.90 22.29
N ALA A 82 -17.64 -4.82 21.99
CA ALA A 82 -18.21 -4.97 20.66
C ALA A 82 -18.91 -3.70 20.16
N GLN A 83 -19.58 -2.97 21.04
CA GLN A 83 -20.29 -1.74 20.67
C GLN A 83 -19.32 -0.60 20.34
N THR A 84 -18.34 -0.38 21.18
CA THR A 84 -17.31 0.66 20.98
C THR A 84 -16.42 0.32 19.78
N GLY A 85 -16.06 -0.95 19.61
CA GLY A 85 -15.32 -1.44 18.46
C GLY A 85 -16.08 -1.22 17.15
N PHE A 86 -17.37 -1.51 17.13
CA PHE A 86 -18.21 -1.23 15.96
C PHE A 86 -18.31 0.27 15.65
N ALA A 87 -18.50 1.11 16.68
CA ALA A 87 -18.52 2.57 16.51
C ALA A 87 -17.19 3.11 15.98
N GLU A 88 -16.06 2.57 16.43
CA GLU A 88 -14.74 2.95 15.93
C GLU A 88 -14.53 2.48 14.47
N ALA A 89 -15.04 1.31 14.11
CA ALA A 89 -15.00 0.79 12.74
C ALA A 89 -15.79 1.67 11.75
N GLN A 90 -16.85 2.35 12.20
CA GLN A 90 -17.61 3.28 11.35
C GLN A 90 -16.82 4.57 11.00
N ARG A 91 -15.67 4.78 11.60
CA ARG A 91 -14.76 5.88 11.26
C ARG A 91 -13.78 5.51 10.14
N CYS A 92 -13.96 4.36 9.53
CA CYS A 92 -13.13 3.85 8.45
C CYS A 92 -13.18 4.79 7.24
N LEU A 93 -12.01 5.24 6.77
CA LEU A 93 -11.87 6.06 5.56
C LEU A 93 -11.91 5.24 4.27
N ASN A 94 -12.17 3.94 4.37
CA ASN A 94 -12.25 3.05 3.21
C ASN A 94 -10.98 3.10 2.34
N CYS A 95 -9.83 2.93 2.97
CA CYS A 95 -8.52 2.92 2.30
C CYS A 95 -8.23 1.59 1.61
N ASP A 96 -9.26 0.83 1.25
CA ASP A 96 -9.20 -0.46 0.56
C ASP A 96 -8.96 -0.30 -0.95
N VAL A 97 -8.00 0.53 -1.30
CA VAL A 97 -7.56 0.71 -2.66
C VAL A 97 -6.36 -0.18 -2.96
N GLN A 98 -6.34 -0.73 -4.15
CA GLN A 98 -5.25 -1.56 -4.64
C GLN A 98 -4.87 -1.17 -6.05
N THR A 99 -3.71 -1.63 -6.50
CA THR A 99 -3.27 -1.44 -7.86
C THR A 99 -3.89 -2.49 -8.78
N VAL A 100 -4.60 -2.02 -9.79
CA VAL A 100 -5.25 -2.85 -10.81
C VAL A 100 -4.50 -2.69 -12.13
N PHE A 101 -4.29 -3.81 -12.82
CA PHE A 101 -3.56 -3.85 -14.07
C PHE A 101 -4.48 -4.04 -15.28
N ALA A 102 -4.36 -3.16 -16.27
CA ALA A 102 -5.05 -3.23 -17.54
C ALA A 102 -4.09 -3.67 -18.66
N PRO A 103 -4.05 -4.96 -19.04
CA PRO A 103 -3.08 -5.50 -20.01
C PRO A 103 -3.14 -4.79 -21.36
N ARG A 104 -4.30 -4.26 -21.72
CA ARG A 104 -4.54 -3.56 -23.00
C ARG A 104 -3.72 -2.29 -23.17
N LEU A 105 -3.39 -1.63 -22.05
CA LEU A 105 -2.69 -0.36 -22.01
C LEU A 105 -1.18 -0.54 -21.79
N CYS A 106 -0.74 -1.76 -21.50
CA CYS A 106 0.66 -2.06 -21.22
C CYS A 106 1.50 -1.98 -22.49
N ILE A 107 2.60 -1.25 -22.41
CA ILE A 107 3.64 -1.18 -23.47
C ILE A 107 4.88 -2.01 -23.13
N GLU A 108 4.79 -2.86 -22.11
CA GLU A 108 5.81 -3.84 -21.74
C GLU A 108 7.19 -3.24 -21.44
N CYS A 109 7.23 -2.05 -20.84
CA CYS A 109 8.45 -1.32 -20.50
C CYS A 109 9.10 -1.76 -19.18
N ASP A 110 8.47 -2.65 -18.43
CA ASP A 110 8.89 -3.22 -17.14
C ASP A 110 9.18 -2.19 -16.01
N ALA A 111 8.93 -0.91 -16.23
CA ALA A 111 9.21 0.16 -15.27
C ALA A 111 8.46 0.02 -13.93
N CYS A 112 7.35 -0.72 -13.90
CA CYS A 112 6.61 -1.04 -12.68
C CYS A 112 7.31 -2.13 -11.85
N VAL A 113 8.09 -3.00 -12.48
CA VAL A 113 8.92 -3.99 -11.79
C VAL A 113 10.07 -3.27 -11.10
N ASP A 114 10.78 -2.40 -11.84
CA ASP A 114 11.94 -1.67 -11.32
C ASP A 114 11.61 -0.76 -10.13
N ILE A 115 10.40 -0.18 -10.10
CA ILE A 115 10.00 0.74 -9.04
C ILE A 115 9.39 0.05 -7.82
N CYS A 116 9.04 -1.23 -7.93
CA CYS A 116 8.35 -1.93 -6.85
C CYS A 116 9.26 -2.13 -5.63
N PRO A 117 8.99 -1.52 -4.46
CA PRO A 117 9.87 -1.65 -3.30
C PRO A 117 9.79 -3.03 -2.65
N MET A 118 8.81 -3.84 -3.05
CA MET A 118 8.58 -5.17 -2.52
C MET A 118 8.95 -6.29 -3.51
N ASP A 119 9.40 -5.94 -4.71
CA ASP A 119 9.72 -6.89 -5.78
C ASP A 119 8.62 -7.94 -6.04
N CYS A 120 7.37 -7.53 -5.85
CA CYS A 120 6.21 -8.43 -5.89
C CYS A 120 5.54 -8.51 -7.28
N ILE A 121 6.17 -7.95 -8.32
CA ILE A 121 5.65 -7.92 -9.69
C ILE A 121 6.69 -8.52 -10.62
N THR A 122 6.26 -9.37 -11.55
CA THR A 122 7.10 -9.86 -12.65
C THR A 122 6.32 -9.97 -13.96
N PHE A 123 7.03 -9.92 -15.08
CA PHE A 123 6.49 -10.20 -16.42
C PHE A 123 7.22 -11.39 -17.02
N THR A 124 6.48 -12.44 -17.32
CA THR A 124 7.08 -13.74 -17.67
C THR A 124 6.16 -14.52 -18.61
N PRO A 125 6.67 -15.54 -19.31
CA PRO A 125 5.83 -16.48 -20.05
C PRO A 125 4.76 -17.09 -19.16
N ASN A 126 3.60 -17.34 -19.72
CA ASN A 126 2.50 -17.95 -18.99
C ASN A 126 2.85 -19.37 -18.54
N ALA A 127 2.79 -19.61 -17.23
CA ALA A 127 3.13 -20.89 -16.62
C ALA A 127 2.18 -21.21 -15.46
N GLU A 128 2.28 -22.40 -14.90
CA GLU A 128 1.59 -22.78 -13.68
C GLU A 128 2.06 -21.94 -12.50
N GLU A 129 1.22 -21.79 -11.49
CA GLU A 129 1.45 -20.85 -10.41
C GLU A 129 2.74 -21.08 -9.62
N ASP A 130 3.09 -22.33 -9.38
CA ASP A 130 4.32 -22.70 -8.66
C ASP A 130 5.60 -22.30 -9.44
N VAL A 131 5.53 -22.24 -10.77
CA VAL A 131 6.61 -21.72 -11.62
C VAL A 131 6.67 -20.21 -11.54
N LEU A 132 5.51 -19.54 -11.61
CA LEU A 132 5.43 -18.08 -11.51
C LEU A 132 5.92 -17.56 -10.16
N ARG A 133 5.59 -18.26 -9.06
CA ARG A 133 6.08 -17.91 -7.73
C ARG A 133 7.60 -17.94 -7.61
N LYS A 134 8.27 -18.85 -8.30
CA LYS A 134 9.73 -18.93 -8.34
C LYS A 134 10.40 -17.80 -9.12
N GLN A 135 9.62 -17.09 -9.94
CA GLN A 135 10.10 -15.95 -10.72
C GLN A 135 9.87 -14.61 -10.02
N LEU A 136 9.06 -14.59 -8.97
CA LEU A 136 8.93 -13.44 -8.08
C LEU A 136 10.14 -13.39 -7.15
N THR A 137 10.70 -12.21 -6.95
CA THR A 137 11.90 -12.02 -6.12
C THR A 137 11.57 -12.01 -4.64
N ALA A 138 10.40 -11.47 -4.29
CA ALA A 138 9.93 -11.46 -2.91
C ALA A 138 9.44 -12.84 -2.46
N PRO A 139 9.80 -13.29 -1.27
CA PRO A 139 9.26 -14.53 -0.71
C PRO A 139 7.77 -14.36 -0.41
N SER A 140 6.96 -15.35 -0.82
CA SER A 140 5.54 -15.37 -0.47
C SER A 140 5.35 -15.59 1.03
N LEU A 141 4.43 -14.84 1.63
CA LEU A 141 4.03 -14.99 3.03
C LEU A 141 2.92 -16.06 3.17
N HIS A 142 1.98 -16.07 2.24
CA HIS A 142 0.84 -17.00 2.21
C HIS A 142 0.77 -17.70 0.84
N PRO A 143 1.49 -18.80 0.63
CA PRO A 143 1.57 -19.48 -0.66
C PRO A 143 0.26 -20.16 -1.09
N ASP A 144 -0.70 -20.26 -0.21
CA ASP A 144 -2.06 -20.74 -0.46
C ASP A 144 -3.01 -19.66 -1.03
N GLN A 145 -2.58 -18.41 -1.04
CA GLN A 145 -3.32 -17.33 -1.70
C GLN A 145 -2.91 -17.23 -3.17
N ASP A 146 -3.89 -17.22 -4.07
CA ASP A 146 -3.66 -17.14 -5.51
C ASP A 146 -2.90 -15.86 -5.90
N LEU A 147 -1.98 -15.99 -6.86
CA LEU A 147 -1.33 -14.84 -7.47
C LEU A 147 -2.32 -14.04 -8.34
N TYR A 148 -2.18 -12.72 -8.32
CA TYR A 148 -2.84 -11.88 -9.31
C TYR A 148 -2.10 -11.98 -10.65
N VAL A 149 -2.75 -12.58 -11.63
CA VAL A 149 -2.17 -12.87 -12.95
C VAL A 149 -3.00 -12.22 -14.05
N SER A 150 -2.35 -11.45 -14.93
CA SER A 150 -3.04 -10.80 -16.04
C SER A 150 -3.30 -11.75 -17.23
N ASP A 151 -4.15 -11.30 -18.14
CA ASP A 151 -4.18 -11.85 -19.49
C ASP A 151 -2.85 -11.61 -20.21
N SER A 152 -2.64 -12.36 -21.33
CA SER A 152 -1.44 -12.23 -22.14
C SER A 152 -1.31 -10.83 -22.75
N LEU A 153 -0.10 -10.28 -22.68
CA LEU A 153 0.25 -8.99 -23.25
C LEU A 153 0.34 -9.08 -24.78
N ARG A 154 0.06 -7.97 -25.43
CA ARG A 154 -0.12 -7.94 -26.90
C ARG A 154 1.17 -8.12 -27.68
N MET A 155 2.29 -7.59 -27.18
CA MET A 155 3.54 -7.54 -27.92
C MET A 155 4.35 -8.83 -27.79
N THR A 156 4.50 -9.32 -26.56
CA THR A 156 5.36 -10.48 -26.28
C THR A 156 4.60 -11.74 -25.90
N GLY A 157 3.31 -11.65 -25.58
CA GLY A 157 2.54 -12.75 -25.02
C GLY A 157 2.88 -13.07 -23.57
N ARG A 158 3.79 -12.29 -22.93
CA ARG A 158 4.05 -12.40 -21.50
C ARG A 158 2.77 -12.13 -20.70
N ILE A 159 2.78 -12.52 -19.45
CA ILE A 159 1.76 -12.15 -18.47
C ILE A 159 2.41 -11.35 -17.35
N MET A 160 1.61 -10.52 -16.70
CA MET A 160 1.97 -9.93 -15.42
C MET A 160 1.55 -10.89 -14.32
N ALA A 161 2.46 -11.21 -13.43
CA ALA A 161 2.19 -11.92 -12.19
C ALA A 161 2.57 -11.04 -11.00
N LYS A 162 1.69 -10.95 -10.02
CA LYS A 162 1.85 -10.12 -8.82
C LYS A 162 1.40 -10.89 -7.59
N ASP A 163 2.20 -10.84 -6.54
CA ASP A 163 1.82 -11.32 -5.22
C ASP A 163 1.12 -10.21 -4.44
N GLU A 164 -0.20 -10.32 -4.31
CA GLU A 164 -1.02 -9.34 -3.59
C GLU A 164 -0.75 -9.35 -2.09
N ASP A 165 -0.34 -10.48 -1.54
CA ASP A 165 -0.06 -10.64 -0.12
C ASP A 165 1.22 -9.88 0.31
N VAL A 166 2.18 -9.76 -0.59
CA VAL A 166 3.42 -9.00 -0.38
C VAL A 166 3.26 -7.53 -0.74
N CYS A 167 2.30 -7.18 -1.57
CA CYS A 167 2.08 -5.83 -2.06
C CYS A 167 1.69 -4.85 -0.95
N LEU A 168 2.37 -3.71 -0.88
CA LEU A 168 2.04 -2.63 0.07
C LEU A 168 0.89 -1.73 -0.41
N HIS A 169 0.37 -1.94 -1.60
CA HIS A 169 -0.62 -1.06 -2.25
C HIS A 169 -0.17 0.43 -2.27
N CYS A 170 1.12 0.67 -2.38
CA CYS A 170 1.71 2.01 -2.32
C CYS A 170 1.47 2.87 -3.56
N GLY A 171 0.99 2.27 -4.67
CA GLY A 171 0.68 2.96 -5.91
C GLY A 171 1.87 3.38 -6.78
N LEU A 172 3.12 3.07 -6.40
CA LEU A 172 4.30 3.47 -7.18
C LEU A 172 4.31 2.89 -8.59
N CYS A 173 3.81 1.67 -8.78
CA CYS A 173 3.65 1.08 -10.11
C CYS A 173 2.66 1.86 -10.98
N ALA A 174 1.57 2.36 -10.41
CA ALA A 174 0.60 3.22 -11.09
C ALA A 174 1.21 4.59 -11.42
N GLU A 175 1.93 5.18 -10.47
CA GLU A 175 2.63 6.45 -10.64
C GLU A 175 3.67 6.39 -11.76
N ARG A 176 4.43 5.30 -11.81
CA ARG A 176 5.50 5.10 -12.78
C ARG A 176 5.00 4.73 -14.17
N CYS A 177 3.79 4.19 -14.29
CA CYS A 177 3.26 3.69 -15.55
C CYS A 177 2.94 4.83 -16.53
N PRO A 178 3.65 4.93 -17.69
CA PRO A 178 3.44 6.05 -18.62
C PRO A 178 2.11 5.99 -19.36
N THR A 179 1.50 4.82 -19.45
CA THR A 179 0.27 4.57 -20.22
C THR A 179 -0.97 4.40 -19.35
N GLY A 180 -0.82 4.44 -18.01
CA GLY A 180 -1.92 4.17 -17.10
C GLY A 180 -2.41 2.72 -17.14
N ALA A 181 -1.53 1.77 -17.54
CA ALA A 181 -1.85 0.35 -17.44
C ALA A 181 -2.02 -0.11 -15.99
N TRP A 182 -1.34 0.51 -15.06
CA TRP A 182 -1.60 0.40 -13.63
C TRP A 182 -2.44 1.58 -13.15
N ASP A 183 -3.44 1.28 -12.34
CA ASP A 183 -4.32 2.27 -11.73
C ASP A 183 -4.64 1.89 -10.29
N MET A 184 -5.01 2.87 -9.46
CA MET A 184 -5.46 2.66 -8.09
C MET A 184 -6.98 2.57 -8.08
N GLN A 185 -7.52 1.45 -7.66
CA GLN A 185 -8.98 1.23 -7.63
C GLN A 185 -9.39 0.60 -6.30
N LYS A 186 -10.67 0.72 -5.94
CA LYS A 186 -11.23 -0.05 -4.83
C LYS A 186 -11.06 -1.54 -5.08
N TYR A 187 -10.88 -2.30 -3.99
CA TYR A 187 -10.68 -3.74 -4.04
C TYR A 187 -11.89 -4.46 -4.65
N LEU A 188 -11.82 -4.73 -5.95
CA LEU A 188 -12.84 -5.48 -6.72
C LEU A 188 -12.17 -6.44 -7.72
N VAL A 189 -10.89 -6.70 -7.56
CA VAL A 189 -10.13 -7.51 -8.52
C VAL A 189 -10.45 -8.98 -8.29
N GLU A 190 -10.91 -9.64 -9.33
CA GLU A 190 -10.91 -11.09 -9.37
C GLU A 190 -9.48 -11.57 -9.62
N MET A 191 -8.91 -12.31 -8.68
CA MET A 191 -7.66 -13.01 -8.93
C MET A 191 -7.90 -14.17 -9.87
N THR A 192 -7.02 -14.32 -10.85
CA THR A 192 -7.06 -15.44 -11.78
C THR A 192 -5.97 -16.43 -11.43
N ASN A 193 -6.30 -17.73 -11.49
CA ASN A 193 -5.30 -18.76 -11.34
C ASN A 193 -4.28 -18.71 -12.50
N ALA A 194 -3.06 -19.17 -12.23
CA ALA A 194 -2.01 -19.28 -13.21
C ALA A 194 -2.26 -20.41 -14.22
N GLY A 195 -1.57 -20.33 -15.35
CA GLY A 195 -1.61 -21.33 -16.39
C GLY A 195 -2.65 -21.07 -17.50
N PRO A 196 -2.40 -21.58 -18.71
CA PRO A 196 -3.25 -21.33 -19.88
C PRO A 196 -4.69 -21.82 -19.71
N GLY A 197 -4.88 -22.95 -19.02
CA GLY A 197 -6.20 -23.56 -18.80
C GLY A 197 -7.12 -22.80 -17.85
N CYS A 198 -6.57 -21.91 -17.04
CA CYS A 198 -7.32 -21.15 -16.04
C CYS A 198 -7.76 -19.78 -16.55
N ARG A 199 -7.30 -19.35 -17.73
CA ARG A 199 -7.63 -18.02 -18.25
C ARG A 199 -8.94 -18.03 -18.99
N LYS A 200 -9.80 -17.07 -18.64
CA LYS A 200 -11.02 -16.83 -19.41
C LYS A 200 -10.64 -16.39 -20.84
N PRO A 201 -11.25 -16.96 -21.89
CA PRO A 201 -11.03 -16.45 -23.24
C PRO A 201 -11.36 -14.96 -23.29
N GLN A 202 -10.47 -14.15 -23.89
CA GLN A 202 -10.77 -12.73 -24.09
C GLN A 202 -12.09 -12.61 -24.86
N ARG A 203 -13.08 -11.97 -24.27
CA ARG A 203 -14.26 -11.55 -25.01
C ARG A 203 -13.77 -10.62 -26.12
N LYS A 204 -13.85 -11.06 -27.37
CA LYS A 204 -13.64 -10.18 -28.51
C LYS A 204 -14.59 -9.00 -28.33
N ALA A 205 -14.04 -7.80 -28.16
CA ALA A 205 -14.84 -6.59 -28.21
C ALA A 205 -15.55 -6.56 -29.55
N ALA A 206 -16.88 -6.55 -29.53
CA ALA A 206 -17.71 -6.37 -30.69
C ALA A 206 -17.60 -4.93 -31.22
#